data_3dc7aafa1469d851becdba18ff112400
#
_entry.id   3dc7aafa1469d851becdba18ff112400
#
_cell.length_a   1.000
_cell.length_b   1.000
_cell.length_c   1.000
_cell.angle_alpha   90.00
_cell.angle_beta   90.00
_cell.angle_gamma   90.00
#
_symmetry.space_group_name_H-M   'P 1'
#
loop_
_entity.id
_entity.type
_entity.pdbx_description
1 polymer ?
#
loop_
_entity_poly.entity_id
_entity_poly.type
_entity_poly.pdbx_seq_one_letter_code
_entity_poly.pdbx_strand_id
1 'polypeptide(L)'
;MTLRLLRILRLDDSDLEIYLPAARAGELAVPGTFMYTFADVPPEELGGSSAEAFHRGFLGVDTLGSGTLVTVAEATQADRDHVLERLTAIFIQRFGAPDHPAALAQAEEELAFVDRLCNKPVNTILSLERAIGEDGDVEEQFQAHEQQAGQWDDSFPAVRIIPESEQ
;
A
#
# COMPACT_ATOMS: atom_id res chain seq x y z
N MET A 1 -9.96 19.66 -9.98
CA MET A 1 -10.07 18.34 -9.38
C MET A 1 -8.78 18.01 -8.67
N THR A 2 -8.87 17.61 -7.42
CA THR A 2 -7.68 17.35 -6.60
C THR A 2 -7.23 15.91 -6.80
N LEU A 3 -5.95 15.73 -7.08
CA LEU A 3 -5.37 14.39 -7.11
C LEU A 3 -5.19 13.87 -5.69
N ARG A 4 -5.34 12.57 -5.52
CA ARG A 4 -5.14 11.91 -4.21
C ARG A 4 -4.29 10.68 -4.41
N LEU A 5 -3.38 10.46 -3.48
CA LEU A 5 -2.53 9.28 -3.45
C LEU A 5 -2.44 8.79 -2.00
N LEU A 6 -1.82 7.65 -1.83
CA LEU A 6 -1.62 7.07 -0.50
C LEU A 6 -0.26 7.48 0.04
N ARG A 7 -0.21 7.80 1.34
CA ARG A 7 1.05 8.05 2.04
C ARG A 7 1.10 7.19 3.29
N ILE A 8 2.29 6.71 3.61
CA ILE A 8 2.51 5.87 4.79
C ILE A 8 2.17 6.66 6.05
N LEU A 9 1.36 6.05 6.91
CA LEU A 9 1.01 6.59 8.21
C LEU A 9 1.61 5.70 9.28
N ARG A 10 2.29 6.30 10.25
CA ARG A 10 2.73 5.59 11.45
C ARG A 10 2.14 6.29 12.66
N LEU A 11 1.40 5.54 13.46
CA LEU A 11 0.84 6.03 14.71
C LEU A 11 1.83 5.87 15.86
N ASP A 12 2.75 4.91 15.72
CA ASP A 12 3.82 4.67 16.68
C ASP A 12 5.00 4.01 15.94
N ASP A 13 5.94 3.45 16.69
CA ASP A 13 7.14 2.86 16.10
C ASP A 13 7.03 1.35 15.84
N SER A 14 5.83 0.76 15.95
CA SER A 14 5.66 -0.67 15.80
C SER A 14 6.09 -1.18 14.42
N ASP A 15 5.88 -0.40 13.35
CA ASP A 15 6.30 -0.80 12.02
C ASP A 15 7.80 -1.00 11.93
N LEU A 16 8.59 -0.24 12.70
CA LEU A 16 10.04 -0.39 12.71
C LEU A 16 10.47 -1.73 13.30
N GLU A 17 9.65 -2.30 14.17
CA GLU A 17 9.93 -3.60 14.78
C GLU A 17 9.42 -4.76 13.93
N ILE A 18 8.35 -4.54 13.18
CA ILE A 18 7.68 -5.58 12.39
C ILE A 18 8.34 -5.78 11.03
N TYR A 19 8.70 -4.68 10.35
CA TYR A 19 9.16 -4.74 8.96
C TYR A 19 10.64 -4.44 8.83
N LEU A 20 11.28 -5.16 7.92
CA LEU A 20 12.68 -4.94 7.58
C LEU A 20 12.82 -5.03 6.06
N PRO A 21 12.89 -3.90 5.35
CA PRO A 21 12.85 -2.54 5.88
C PRO A 21 11.43 -2.06 6.15
N ALA A 22 11.30 -1.07 7.03
CA ALA A 22 10.05 -0.36 7.23
C ALA A 22 9.98 0.84 6.30
N ALA A 23 8.76 1.16 5.85
CA ALA A 23 8.54 2.35 5.04
C ALA A 23 8.71 3.61 5.91
N ARG A 24 9.10 4.70 5.26
CA ARG A 24 9.24 5.99 5.93
C ARG A 24 7.87 6.64 6.10
N ALA A 25 7.62 7.19 7.27
CA ALA A 25 6.37 7.93 7.50
C ALA A 25 6.23 9.06 6.48
N GLY A 26 5.08 9.16 5.86
CA GLY A 26 4.78 10.21 4.89
C GLY A 26 5.20 9.93 3.46
N GLU A 27 5.95 8.86 3.19
CA GLU A 27 6.31 8.58 1.80
C GLU A 27 5.10 8.08 1.01
N LEU A 28 5.15 8.30 -0.29
CA LEU A 28 4.10 7.81 -1.18
C LEU A 28 4.12 6.29 -1.21
N ALA A 29 2.94 5.70 -1.25
CA ALA A 29 2.79 4.26 -1.13
C ALA A 29 1.74 3.72 -2.08
N VAL A 30 1.87 2.42 -2.33
CA VAL A 30 0.89 1.64 -3.10
C VAL A 30 0.62 0.36 -2.32
N PRO A 31 -0.44 -0.39 -2.64
CA PRO A 31 -0.64 -1.69 -1.97
C PRO A 31 0.54 -2.64 -2.13
N GLY A 32 1.12 -2.71 -3.33
CA GLY A 32 2.35 -3.47 -3.52
C GLY A 32 2.16 -4.98 -3.64
N THR A 33 0.96 -5.44 -3.88
CA THR A 33 0.66 -6.87 -3.97
C THR A 33 1.46 -7.55 -5.09
N PHE A 34 1.81 -6.80 -6.14
CA PHE A 34 2.64 -7.31 -7.23
C PHE A 34 3.99 -7.85 -6.74
N MET A 35 4.51 -7.37 -5.61
CA MET A 35 5.76 -7.86 -5.04
C MET A 35 5.69 -9.36 -4.73
N TYR A 36 4.49 -9.86 -4.47
CA TYR A 36 4.26 -11.26 -4.13
C TYR A 36 3.71 -12.05 -5.31
N THR A 37 2.87 -11.43 -6.13
CA THR A 37 2.29 -12.06 -7.31
C THR A 37 3.36 -12.44 -8.33
N PHE A 38 4.37 -11.58 -8.50
CA PHE A 38 5.43 -11.80 -9.47
C PHE A 38 6.72 -12.33 -8.84
N ALA A 39 6.70 -12.62 -7.53
CA ALA A 39 7.89 -13.11 -6.84
C ALA A 39 8.14 -14.58 -7.16
N ASP A 40 9.42 -14.97 -7.11
CA ASP A 40 9.80 -16.37 -7.31
C ASP A 40 9.49 -17.25 -6.11
N VAL A 41 9.41 -16.66 -4.91
CA VAL A 41 9.13 -17.39 -3.67
C VAL A 41 7.64 -17.32 -3.37
N PRO A 42 6.97 -18.48 -3.19
CA PRO A 42 5.56 -18.46 -2.81
C PRO A 42 5.33 -17.75 -1.48
N PRO A 43 4.25 -16.96 -1.35
CA PRO A 43 4.00 -16.25 -0.10
C PRO A 43 3.92 -17.15 1.14
N GLU A 44 3.43 -18.37 1.01
CA GLU A 44 3.33 -19.30 2.13
C GLU A 44 4.69 -19.77 2.66
N GLU A 45 5.76 -19.53 1.92
CA GLU A 45 7.11 -19.87 2.34
C GLU A 45 7.83 -18.71 3.02
N LEU A 46 7.20 -17.53 3.06
CA LEU A 46 7.80 -16.37 3.71
C LEU A 46 7.74 -16.51 5.25
N GLY A 47 8.75 -15.96 5.91
CA GLY A 47 8.79 -15.96 7.37
C GLY A 47 9.21 -14.59 7.90
N GLY A 48 8.99 -14.37 9.20
CA GLY A 48 9.42 -13.16 9.87
C GLY A 48 8.80 -11.90 9.29
N SER A 49 9.62 -10.87 9.06
CA SER A 49 9.13 -9.60 8.57
C SER A 49 8.58 -9.70 7.14
N SER A 50 9.08 -10.63 6.34
CA SER A 50 8.55 -10.82 4.99
C SER A 50 7.12 -11.37 5.02
N ALA A 51 6.82 -12.27 5.94
CA ALA A 51 5.46 -12.77 6.11
C ALA A 51 4.52 -11.66 6.58
N GLU A 52 4.96 -10.84 7.53
CA GLU A 52 4.15 -9.72 8.00
C GLU A 52 3.89 -8.71 6.89
N ALA A 53 4.91 -8.40 6.08
CA ALA A 53 4.75 -7.50 4.94
C ALA A 53 3.75 -8.07 3.93
N PHE A 54 3.80 -9.37 3.67
CA PHE A 54 2.81 -9.99 2.80
C PHE A 54 1.40 -9.83 3.36
N HIS A 55 1.21 -10.17 4.63
CA HIS A 55 -0.14 -10.19 5.20
C HIS A 55 -0.77 -8.81 5.32
N ARG A 56 0.01 -7.77 5.61
CA ARG A 56 -0.58 -6.49 5.96
C ARG A 56 0.21 -5.24 5.55
N GLY A 57 1.26 -5.39 4.75
CA GLY A 57 2.13 -4.25 4.43
C GLY A 57 1.76 -3.56 3.13
N PHE A 58 1.62 -2.23 3.18
CA PHE A 58 1.68 -1.39 1.99
C PHE A 58 3.15 -1.16 1.64
N LEU A 59 3.42 -0.86 0.39
CA LEU A 59 4.77 -0.65 -0.11
C LEU A 59 5.06 0.83 -0.27
N GLY A 60 6.10 1.32 0.40
CA GLY A 60 6.63 2.65 0.16
C GLY A 60 7.43 2.63 -1.14
N VAL A 61 7.12 3.56 -2.06
CA VAL A 61 7.71 3.49 -3.41
C VAL A 61 9.16 3.92 -3.43
N ASP A 62 9.63 4.68 -2.46
CA ASP A 62 11.02 5.15 -2.41
C ASP A 62 11.92 4.21 -1.62
N THR A 63 11.50 3.82 -0.42
CA THR A 63 12.30 2.94 0.43
C THR A 63 12.16 1.47 0.07
N LEU A 64 11.05 1.10 -0.59
CA LEU A 64 10.62 -0.29 -0.80
C LEU A 64 10.38 -0.99 0.53
N GLY A 65 10.20 -0.22 1.59
CA GLY A 65 9.82 -0.74 2.89
C GLY A 65 8.33 -0.89 3.01
N SER A 66 7.90 -1.50 4.11
CA SER A 66 6.49 -1.81 4.35
C SER A 66 5.93 -0.99 5.49
N GLY A 67 4.63 -0.68 5.41
CA GLY A 67 3.91 -0.01 6.49
C GLY A 67 2.50 -0.57 6.59
N THR A 68 1.97 -0.58 7.80
CA THR A 68 0.66 -1.18 8.07
C THR A 68 -0.50 -0.29 7.64
N LEU A 69 -0.34 1.02 7.78
CA LEU A 69 -1.40 1.98 7.52
C LEU A 69 -0.96 3.01 6.50
N VAL A 70 -1.93 3.47 5.71
CA VAL A 70 -1.74 4.61 4.81
C VAL A 70 -2.91 5.55 4.99
N THR A 71 -2.70 6.81 4.57
CA THR A 71 -3.79 7.78 4.49
C THR A 71 -4.01 8.20 3.06
N VAL A 72 -5.26 8.53 2.75
CA VAL A 72 -5.59 9.20 1.50
C VAL A 72 -5.16 10.66 1.65
N ALA A 73 -4.26 11.11 0.80
CA ALA A 73 -3.68 12.45 0.90
C ALA A 73 -3.81 13.19 -0.43
N GLU A 74 -3.95 14.51 -0.33
CA GLU A 74 -3.88 15.34 -1.53
C GLU A 74 -2.50 15.19 -2.16
N ALA A 75 -2.45 15.17 -3.47
CA ALA A 75 -1.21 14.95 -4.21
C ALA A 75 -1.11 15.90 -5.38
N THR A 76 0.12 16.15 -5.82
CA THR A 76 0.39 16.95 -7.00
C THR A 76 0.59 16.02 -8.20
N GLN A 77 0.58 16.61 -9.40
CA GLN A 77 0.93 15.84 -10.59
C GLN A 77 2.35 15.32 -10.50
N ALA A 78 3.27 16.10 -9.89
CA ALA A 78 4.64 15.66 -9.69
C ALA A 78 4.71 14.42 -8.79
N ASP A 79 3.90 14.37 -7.73
CA ASP A 79 3.81 13.19 -6.88
C ASP A 79 3.37 11.97 -7.68
N ARG A 80 2.34 12.12 -8.50
CA ARG A 80 1.81 11.03 -9.32
C ARG A 80 2.84 10.55 -10.34
N ASP A 81 3.52 11.48 -10.99
CA ASP A 81 4.57 11.16 -11.95
C ASP A 81 5.71 10.41 -11.26
N HIS A 82 6.06 10.81 -10.03
CA HIS A 82 7.09 10.15 -9.27
C HIS A 82 6.72 8.69 -8.95
N VAL A 83 5.49 8.46 -8.50
CA VAL A 83 5.01 7.09 -8.23
C VAL A 83 5.09 6.25 -9.50
N LEU A 84 4.61 6.79 -10.62
CA LEU A 84 4.62 6.09 -11.89
C LEU A 84 6.04 5.72 -12.30
N GLU A 85 6.97 6.66 -12.16
CA GLU A 85 8.38 6.43 -12.49
C GLU A 85 8.99 5.35 -11.61
N ARG A 86 8.74 5.41 -10.31
CA ARG A 86 9.27 4.41 -9.39
C ARG A 86 8.71 3.01 -9.67
N LEU A 87 7.40 2.92 -9.90
CA LEU A 87 6.78 1.63 -10.22
C LEU A 87 7.32 1.06 -11.52
N THR A 88 7.47 1.89 -12.54
CA THR A 88 8.03 1.46 -13.82
C THR A 88 9.43 0.88 -13.63
N ALA A 89 10.27 1.58 -12.85
CA ALA A 89 11.62 1.11 -12.55
C ALA A 89 11.62 -0.22 -11.81
N ILE A 90 10.70 -0.40 -10.85
CA ILE A 90 10.58 -1.64 -10.09
C ILE A 90 10.24 -2.81 -11.04
N PHE A 91 9.28 -2.61 -11.94
CA PHE A 91 8.89 -3.67 -12.86
C PHE A 91 10.02 -4.07 -13.82
N ILE A 92 10.83 -3.10 -14.23
CA ILE A 92 11.99 -3.38 -15.08
C ILE A 92 13.09 -4.11 -14.30
N GLN A 93 13.46 -3.56 -13.15
CA GLN A 93 14.64 -3.99 -12.41
C GLN A 93 14.42 -5.26 -11.61
N ARG A 94 13.23 -5.46 -11.08
CA ARG A 94 12.96 -6.56 -10.15
C ARG A 94 12.11 -7.68 -10.75
N PHE A 95 11.27 -7.36 -11.72
CA PHE A 95 10.33 -8.35 -12.26
C PHE A 95 10.52 -8.61 -13.75
N GLY A 96 11.60 -8.06 -14.33
CA GLY A 96 12.00 -8.43 -15.67
C GLY A 96 11.01 -8.06 -16.76
N ALA A 97 10.32 -6.93 -16.61
CA ALA A 97 9.44 -6.45 -17.68
C ALA A 97 10.24 -6.40 -18.98
N PRO A 98 9.67 -6.87 -20.10
CA PRO A 98 10.44 -7.03 -21.34
C PRO A 98 10.91 -5.71 -21.93
N ASP A 99 10.17 -4.62 -21.69
CA ASP A 99 10.56 -3.30 -22.19
C ASP A 99 9.88 -2.22 -21.35
N HIS A 100 10.23 -0.97 -21.63
CA HIS A 100 9.67 0.17 -20.91
C HIS A 100 8.15 0.29 -21.11
N PRO A 101 7.59 0.18 -22.32
CA PRO A 101 6.14 0.26 -22.46
C PRO A 101 5.37 -0.78 -21.64
N ALA A 102 5.87 -2.01 -21.53
CA ALA A 102 5.22 -3.05 -20.74
C ALA A 102 5.26 -2.69 -19.25
N ALA A 103 6.40 -2.21 -18.76
CA ALA A 103 6.55 -1.80 -17.38
C ALA A 103 5.65 -0.60 -17.06
N LEU A 104 5.59 0.36 -17.96
CA LEU A 104 4.74 1.53 -17.79
C LEU A 104 3.26 1.15 -17.73
N ALA A 105 2.83 0.25 -18.61
CA ALA A 105 1.44 -0.22 -18.62
C ALA A 105 1.08 -0.87 -17.28
N GLN A 106 1.98 -1.69 -16.73
CA GLN A 106 1.75 -2.33 -15.45
C GLN A 106 1.71 -1.30 -14.32
N ALA A 107 2.60 -0.31 -14.37
CA ALA A 107 2.61 0.78 -13.39
C ALA A 107 1.32 1.60 -13.44
N GLU A 108 0.81 1.85 -14.63
CA GLU A 108 -0.46 2.57 -14.80
C GLU A 108 -1.65 1.78 -14.24
N GLU A 109 -1.64 0.45 -14.37
CA GLU A 109 -2.67 -0.38 -13.77
C GLU A 109 -2.64 -0.30 -12.24
N GLU A 110 -1.44 -0.30 -11.66
CA GLU A 110 -1.30 -0.15 -10.21
C GLU A 110 -1.81 1.21 -9.75
N LEU A 111 -1.48 2.28 -10.46
CA LEU A 111 -2.00 3.60 -10.13
C LEU A 111 -3.51 3.71 -10.29
N ALA A 112 -4.08 3.05 -11.30
CA ALA A 112 -5.53 3.04 -11.46
C ALA A 112 -6.21 2.38 -10.25
N PHE A 113 -5.59 1.34 -9.70
CA PHE A 113 -6.09 0.71 -8.50
C PHE A 113 -5.98 1.65 -7.30
N VAL A 114 -4.85 2.35 -7.17
CA VAL A 114 -4.68 3.37 -6.12
C VAL A 114 -5.76 4.45 -6.25
N ASP A 115 -6.06 4.89 -7.47
CA ASP A 115 -7.13 5.87 -7.68
C ASP A 115 -8.47 5.38 -7.11
N ARG A 116 -8.78 4.12 -7.30
CA ARG A 116 -10.01 3.55 -6.75
C ARG A 116 -9.98 3.53 -5.22
N LEU A 117 -8.85 3.17 -4.63
CA LEU A 117 -8.70 3.20 -3.17
C LEU A 117 -8.79 4.61 -2.61
N CYS A 118 -8.34 5.59 -3.36
CA CYS A 118 -8.33 6.98 -2.93
C CYS A 118 -9.65 7.70 -3.19
N ASN A 119 -10.68 7.00 -3.66
CA ASN A 119 -12.01 7.58 -3.83
C ASN A 119 -12.72 7.67 -2.48
N LYS A 120 -12.10 8.36 -1.55
CA LYS A 120 -12.53 8.56 -0.18
C LYS A 120 -12.02 9.91 0.28
N PRO A 121 -12.58 10.47 1.36
CA PRO A 121 -12.10 11.76 1.85
C PRO A 121 -10.61 11.74 2.20
N VAL A 122 -9.97 12.87 2.03
CA VAL A 122 -8.59 13.07 2.47
C VAL A 122 -8.52 12.79 3.97
N ASN A 123 -7.44 12.16 4.40
CA ASN A 123 -7.16 11.70 5.77
C ASN A 123 -7.90 10.42 6.16
N THR A 124 -8.62 9.79 5.23
CA THR A 124 -9.11 8.43 5.49
C THR A 124 -7.92 7.50 5.67
N ILE A 125 -7.96 6.69 6.71
CA ILE A 125 -6.91 5.73 7.00
C ILE A 125 -7.32 4.39 6.38
N LEU A 126 -6.39 3.77 5.66
CA LEU A 126 -6.63 2.45 5.06
C LEU A 126 -5.67 1.43 5.64
N SER A 127 -6.18 0.24 5.86
CA SER A 127 -5.37 -0.94 6.14
C SER A 127 -5.70 -2.02 5.13
N LEU A 128 -4.82 -2.99 4.98
CA LEU A 128 -5.07 -4.13 4.10
C LEU A 128 -4.74 -5.43 4.82
N GLU A 129 -5.33 -6.49 4.31
CA GLU A 129 -5.02 -7.84 4.76
C GLU A 129 -4.98 -8.75 3.55
N ARG A 130 -3.93 -9.55 3.43
CA ARG A 130 -3.75 -10.52 2.35
C ARG A 130 -3.69 -11.91 2.92
N ALA A 131 -4.21 -12.87 2.15
CA ALA A 131 -4.12 -14.28 2.46
C ALA A 131 -4.03 -15.06 1.16
N ILE A 132 -3.65 -16.31 1.26
CA ILE A 132 -3.66 -17.21 0.12
C ILE A 132 -5.03 -17.91 0.12
N GLY A 133 -5.76 -17.79 -0.96
CA GLY A 133 -7.05 -18.44 -1.13
C GLY A 133 -6.93 -19.93 -1.40
N GLU A 134 -8.04 -20.62 -1.41
CA GLU A 134 -8.08 -22.07 -1.62
C GLU A 134 -7.52 -22.48 -2.98
N ASP A 135 -7.62 -21.61 -3.97
CA ASP A 135 -7.11 -21.85 -5.32
C ASP A 135 -5.62 -21.47 -5.46
N GLY A 136 -4.98 -21.00 -4.38
CA GLY A 136 -3.59 -20.59 -4.41
C GLY A 136 -3.36 -19.15 -4.81
N ASP A 137 -4.41 -18.43 -5.15
CA ASP A 137 -4.29 -17.02 -5.52
C ASP A 137 -4.26 -16.12 -4.29
N VAL A 138 -3.62 -14.97 -4.42
CA VAL A 138 -3.60 -13.98 -3.34
C VAL A 138 -4.96 -13.28 -3.28
N GLU A 139 -5.55 -13.30 -2.10
CA GLU A 139 -6.76 -12.54 -1.82
C GLU A 139 -6.40 -11.36 -0.94
N GLU A 140 -6.98 -10.20 -1.22
CA GLU A 140 -6.69 -9.03 -0.42
C GLU A 140 -7.96 -8.24 -0.14
N GLN A 141 -8.01 -7.68 1.07
CA GLN A 141 -9.12 -6.87 1.53
C GLN A 141 -8.59 -5.57 2.08
N PHE A 142 -9.32 -4.50 1.82
CA PHE A 142 -8.98 -3.18 2.33
C PHE A 142 -10.08 -2.71 3.26
N GLN A 143 -9.68 -2.04 4.35
CA GLN A 143 -10.61 -1.44 5.28
C GLN A 143 -10.31 0.03 5.42
N ALA A 144 -11.36 0.83 5.39
CA ALA A 144 -11.25 2.26 5.63
C ALA A 144 -11.60 2.52 7.09
N HIS A 145 -10.73 3.26 7.76
CA HIS A 145 -10.91 3.64 9.15
C HIS A 145 -11.17 5.14 9.18
N GLU A 146 -12.39 5.52 9.49
CA GLU A 146 -12.74 6.93 9.55
C GLU A 146 -12.37 7.50 10.90
N GLN A 147 -11.61 8.58 10.90
CA GLN A 147 -11.35 9.32 12.09
C GLN A 147 -12.59 10.14 12.42
N GLN A 148 -13.14 9.93 13.61
CA GLN A 148 -14.25 10.77 14.08
C GLN A 148 -13.71 12.12 14.51
N ALA A 149 -14.39 13.19 14.12
CA ALA A 149 -13.94 14.54 14.37
C ALA A 149 -13.63 14.76 15.86
N GLY A 150 -12.40 15.21 16.14
CA GLY A 150 -11.98 15.53 17.48
C GLY A 150 -11.78 14.36 18.43
N GLN A 151 -11.68 13.17 17.90
CA GLN A 151 -11.70 11.95 18.71
C GLN A 151 -10.36 11.26 18.88
N TRP A 152 -9.30 11.84 18.40
CA TRP A 152 -7.97 11.25 18.65
C TRP A 152 -7.55 11.61 20.06
N ASP A 153 -7.60 10.65 20.97
CA ASP A 153 -7.17 10.85 22.34
C ASP A 153 -6.15 9.77 22.72
N ASP A 154 -5.66 9.87 23.96
CA ASP A 154 -4.57 9.02 24.43
C ASP A 154 -4.98 7.58 24.67
N SER A 155 -6.25 7.31 24.86
CA SER A 155 -6.69 5.99 25.28
C SER A 155 -6.82 5.05 24.09
N PHE A 156 -7.38 5.52 23.00
CA PHE A 156 -7.58 4.72 21.81
C PHE A 156 -8.04 5.61 20.68
N PRO A 157 -7.54 5.42 19.48
CA PRO A 157 -8.04 6.19 18.35
C PRO A 157 -9.51 5.90 18.14
N ALA A 158 -10.33 6.92 18.16
CA ALA A 158 -11.75 6.76 17.88
C ALA A 158 -11.93 6.58 16.39
N VAL A 159 -11.68 5.37 15.92
CA VAL A 159 -11.70 5.02 14.51
C VAL A 159 -12.89 4.13 14.22
N ARG A 160 -13.58 4.45 13.16
CA ARG A 160 -14.68 3.63 12.67
C ARG A 160 -14.18 2.83 11.48
N ILE A 161 -14.34 1.52 11.54
CA ILE A 161 -13.90 0.62 10.47
C ILE A 161 -15.04 0.44 9.48
N ILE A 162 -14.75 0.68 8.20
CA ILE A 162 -15.70 0.50 7.13
C ILE A 162 -15.09 -0.52 6.15
N PRO A 163 -15.66 -1.73 6.06
CA PRO A 163 -15.15 -2.73 5.10
C PRO A 163 -15.26 -2.22 3.66
N GLU A 164 -14.20 -2.41 2.89
CA GLU A 164 -14.15 -1.93 1.51
C GLU A 164 -15.23 -2.58 0.66
N SER A 165 -15.54 -3.85 0.94
CA SER A 165 -16.54 -4.61 0.18
C SER A 165 -17.97 -4.09 0.34
N GLU A 166 -18.23 -3.23 1.30
CA GLU A 166 -19.56 -2.67 1.54
C GLU A 166 -19.84 -1.38 0.78
N GLN A 167 -18.91 -0.97 -0.07
CA GLN A 167 -19.03 0.32 -0.77
C GLN A 167 -19.44 0.18 -2.20
#